data_7bb903e3198a1388841c0c22a50ff2a6
#
_entry.id   7bb903e3198a1388841c0c22a50ff2a6
#
_cell.length_a   1.000
_cell.length_b   1.000
_cell.length_c   1.000
_cell.angle_alpha   90.00
_cell.angle_beta   90.00
_cell.angle_gamma   90.00
#
_symmetry.space_group_name_H-M   'P 1'
#
loop_
_entity.id
_entity.type
_entity.pdbx_description
1 polymer ?
#
loop_
_entity_poly.entity_id
_entity_poly.type
_entity_poly.pdbx_seq_one_letter_code
_entity_poly.pdbx_strand_id
1 'polypeptide(L)'
;MPQPDAPRTPPVRPAVAIALTLAGFFALIIAAFGMVSLLADVEVVPVAGVGQAPGIVGVLLACGVYAGGTALVLRPGNPAYTGALFIAVAVWFGYSLSAGIAGAVASEDVAVGLSLMARLLIGWQGGVVGVAAAVAAWCAIALVRTRAGRPRWPWEGQGDA
;
A
#
# COMPACT_ATOMS: atom_id res chain seq x y z
N MET A 1 -3.94 -44.75 15.89
CA MET A 1 -2.85 -44.51 14.92
C MET A 1 -2.76 -42.98 14.71
N PRO A 2 -1.60 -42.33 14.95
CA PRO A 2 -1.43 -40.91 14.62
C PRO A 2 -1.50 -40.76 13.11
N GLN A 3 -2.36 -39.88 12.62
CA GLN A 3 -2.40 -39.55 11.20
C GLN A 3 -1.03 -38.95 10.77
N PRO A 4 -0.48 -39.38 9.61
CA PRO A 4 0.73 -38.82 9.08
C PRO A 4 0.51 -37.31 8.88
N ASP A 5 1.44 -36.49 9.41
CA ASP A 5 1.43 -35.05 9.26
C ASP A 5 1.33 -34.68 7.76
N ALA A 6 0.19 -34.15 7.36
CA ALA A 6 0.01 -33.64 6.01
C ALA A 6 1.14 -32.63 5.69
N PRO A 7 1.74 -32.68 4.49
CA PRO A 7 2.83 -31.80 4.12
C PRO A 7 2.38 -30.34 4.28
N ARG A 8 3.01 -29.65 5.24
CA ARG A 8 2.74 -28.23 5.53
C ARG A 8 3.25 -27.41 4.36
N THR A 9 2.34 -26.77 3.64
CA THR A 9 2.71 -25.81 2.59
C THR A 9 3.57 -24.72 3.21
N PRO A 10 4.76 -24.41 2.67
CA PRO A 10 5.60 -23.37 3.23
C PRO A 10 4.86 -22.01 3.19
N PRO A 11 5.00 -21.17 4.22
CA PRO A 11 4.38 -19.85 4.24
C PRO A 11 4.90 -19.00 3.07
N VAL A 12 4.05 -18.09 2.56
CA VAL A 12 4.46 -17.15 1.51
C VAL A 12 5.67 -16.37 1.99
N ARG A 13 6.73 -16.32 1.18
CA ARG A 13 7.94 -15.56 1.51
C ARG A 13 7.58 -14.08 1.68
N PRO A 14 8.05 -13.40 2.74
CA PRO A 14 7.73 -11.99 2.96
C PRO A 14 8.02 -11.09 1.76
N ALA A 15 9.12 -11.35 1.04
CA ALA A 15 9.46 -10.59 -0.16
C ALA A 15 8.40 -10.71 -1.27
N VAL A 16 7.81 -11.90 -1.45
CA VAL A 16 6.74 -12.13 -2.44
C VAL A 16 5.46 -11.43 -2.01
N ALA A 17 5.12 -11.50 -0.71
CA ALA A 17 3.96 -10.79 -0.17
C ALA A 17 4.10 -9.27 -0.36
N ILE A 18 5.29 -8.71 -0.08
CA ILE A 18 5.57 -7.27 -0.29
C ILE A 18 5.43 -6.91 -1.77
N ALA A 19 6.03 -7.67 -2.68
CA ALA A 19 5.98 -7.37 -4.12
C ALA A 19 4.54 -7.39 -4.66
N LEU A 20 3.74 -8.41 -4.31
CA LEU A 20 2.35 -8.51 -4.74
C LEU A 20 1.49 -7.39 -4.17
N THR A 21 1.64 -7.08 -2.88
CA THR A 21 0.83 -6.05 -2.25
C THR A 21 1.29 -4.64 -2.60
N LEU A 22 2.56 -4.42 -2.93
CA LEU A 22 3.06 -3.16 -3.49
C LEU A 22 2.45 -2.90 -4.88
N ALA A 23 2.41 -3.92 -5.74
CA ALA A 23 1.73 -3.81 -7.03
C ALA A 23 0.23 -3.53 -6.86
N GLY A 24 -0.42 -4.20 -5.91
CA GLY A 24 -1.82 -3.95 -5.55
C GLY A 24 -2.05 -2.55 -5.00
N PHE A 25 -1.17 -2.05 -4.14
CA PHE A 25 -1.21 -0.69 -3.61
C PHE A 25 -1.13 0.35 -4.72
N PHE A 26 -0.17 0.19 -5.63
CA PHE A 26 -0.01 1.08 -6.78
C PHE A 26 -1.24 1.06 -7.70
N ALA A 27 -1.77 -0.13 -8.00
CA ALA A 27 -2.99 -0.28 -8.79
C ALA A 27 -4.21 0.38 -8.12
N LEU A 28 -4.36 0.23 -6.80
CA LEU A 28 -5.44 0.87 -6.03
C LEU A 28 -5.37 2.39 -6.09
N ILE A 29 -4.17 2.98 -5.97
CA ILE A 29 -3.99 4.44 -6.09
C ILE A 29 -4.42 4.91 -7.47
N ILE A 30 -3.93 4.27 -8.54
CA ILE A 30 -4.28 4.66 -9.91
C ILE A 30 -5.79 4.54 -10.14
N ALA A 31 -6.39 3.42 -9.75
CA ALA A 31 -7.82 3.19 -9.92
C ALA A 31 -8.65 4.20 -9.12
N ALA A 32 -8.29 4.46 -7.86
CA ALA A 32 -9.04 5.38 -7.00
C ALA A 32 -8.89 6.83 -7.47
N PHE A 33 -7.69 7.28 -7.84
CA PHE A 33 -7.49 8.62 -8.37
C PHE A 33 -8.22 8.81 -9.71
N GLY A 34 -8.13 7.82 -10.62
CA GLY A 34 -8.86 7.87 -11.88
C GLY A 34 -10.37 7.90 -11.69
N MET A 35 -10.89 7.07 -10.78
CA MET A 35 -12.33 6.99 -10.51
C MET A 35 -12.85 8.29 -9.88
N VAL A 36 -12.16 8.84 -8.87
CA VAL A 36 -12.59 10.08 -8.21
C VAL A 36 -12.47 11.26 -9.18
N SER A 37 -11.38 11.33 -9.97
CA SER A 37 -11.22 12.39 -10.98
C SER A 37 -12.36 12.39 -12.00
N LEU A 38 -12.75 11.21 -12.48
CA LEU A 38 -13.85 11.07 -13.45
C LEU A 38 -15.23 11.36 -12.85
N LEU A 39 -15.51 10.89 -11.62
CA LEU A 39 -16.82 11.03 -11.01
C LEU A 39 -17.07 12.42 -10.41
N ALA A 40 -16.03 13.06 -9.91
CA ALA A 40 -16.13 14.36 -9.23
C ALA A 40 -15.70 15.53 -10.11
N ASP A 41 -15.19 15.27 -11.33
CA ASP A 41 -14.64 16.28 -12.25
C ASP A 41 -13.60 17.19 -11.58
N VAL A 42 -12.71 16.55 -10.77
CA VAL A 42 -11.67 17.27 -10.00
C VAL A 42 -10.28 16.87 -10.45
N GLU A 43 -9.37 17.82 -10.44
CA GLU A 43 -7.96 17.55 -10.71
C GLU A 43 -7.29 16.82 -9.55
N VAL A 44 -6.42 15.85 -9.88
CA VAL A 44 -5.66 15.08 -8.88
C VAL A 44 -4.62 15.96 -8.18
N VAL A 45 -4.03 16.94 -8.91
CA VAL A 45 -3.10 17.94 -8.37
C VAL A 45 -3.76 19.31 -8.38
N PRO A 46 -4.26 19.81 -7.24
CA PRO A 46 -5.14 20.99 -7.19
C PRO A 46 -4.38 22.33 -7.17
N VAL A 47 -3.17 22.38 -7.70
CA VAL A 47 -2.35 23.62 -7.70
C VAL A 47 -1.93 23.98 -9.12
N ALA A 48 -2.50 25.06 -9.62
CA ALA A 48 -2.17 25.59 -10.94
C ALA A 48 -0.69 25.99 -11.03
N GLY A 49 -0.03 25.63 -12.13
CA GLY A 49 1.35 26.03 -12.41
C GLY A 49 2.44 25.10 -11.87
N VAL A 50 2.11 24.14 -11.01
CA VAL A 50 3.11 23.21 -10.42
C VAL A 50 3.29 21.94 -11.25
N GLY A 51 2.38 21.66 -12.18
CA GLY A 51 2.42 20.48 -13.04
C GLY A 51 2.18 19.16 -12.30
N GLN A 52 2.50 18.04 -12.96
CA GLN A 52 2.25 16.71 -12.43
C GLN A 52 3.42 16.13 -11.59
N ALA A 53 4.59 16.76 -11.65
CA ALA A 53 5.82 16.26 -11.02
C ALA A 53 5.68 15.99 -9.51
N PRO A 54 5.07 16.87 -8.68
CA PRO A 54 4.89 16.62 -7.27
C PRO A 54 4.03 15.39 -6.96
N GLY A 55 2.99 15.14 -7.76
CA GLY A 55 2.15 13.94 -7.61
C GLY A 55 2.94 12.65 -7.88
N ILE A 56 3.75 12.65 -8.94
CA ILE A 56 4.59 11.49 -9.30
C ILE A 56 5.62 11.22 -8.20
N VAL A 57 6.34 12.24 -7.74
CA VAL A 57 7.32 12.11 -6.64
C VAL A 57 6.63 11.62 -5.37
N GLY A 58 5.45 12.16 -5.05
CA GLY A 58 4.64 11.74 -3.91
C GLY A 58 4.32 10.25 -3.94
N VAL A 59 3.82 9.74 -5.08
CA VAL A 59 3.47 8.32 -5.24
C VAL A 59 4.70 7.43 -5.18
N LEU A 60 5.81 7.80 -5.81
CA LEU A 60 7.04 7.01 -5.76
C LEU A 60 7.58 6.87 -4.33
N LEU A 61 7.59 7.97 -3.57
CA LEU A 61 8.01 7.95 -2.17
C LEU A 61 7.01 7.18 -1.29
N ALA A 62 5.71 7.31 -1.54
CA ALA A 62 4.68 6.52 -0.87
C ALA A 62 4.90 5.01 -1.08
N CYS A 63 5.25 4.58 -2.29
CA CYS A 63 5.62 3.20 -2.59
C CYS A 63 6.86 2.75 -1.82
N GLY A 64 7.89 3.60 -1.73
CA GLY A 64 9.10 3.32 -0.94
C GLY A 64 8.81 3.18 0.55
N VAL A 65 8.04 4.10 1.13
CA VAL A 65 7.61 4.06 2.55
C VAL A 65 6.75 2.82 2.81
N TYR A 66 5.83 2.50 1.90
CA TYR A 66 5.00 1.30 1.99
C TYR A 66 5.86 0.02 2.01
N ALA A 67 6.77 -0.12 1.06
CA ALA A 67 7.63 -1.30 0.96
C ALA A 67 8.54 -1.44 2.19
N GLY A 68 9.18 -0.35 2.62
CA GLY A 68 10.04 -0.33 3.81
C GLY A 68 9.27 -0.61 5.09
N GLY A 69 8.13 0.04 5.29
CA GLY A 69 7.26 -0.16 6.44
C GLY A 69 6.71 -1.58 6.52
N THR A 70 6.26 -2.12 5.39
CA THR A 70 5.78 -3.52 5.31
C THR A 70 6.93 -4.50 5.60
N ALA A 71 8.13 -4.26 5.07
CA ALA A 71 9.30 -5.09 5.36
C ALA A 71 9.65 -5.10 6.84
N LEU A 72 9.54 -3.96 7.53
CA LEU A 72 9.77 -3.85 8.97
C LEU A 72 8.71 -4.61 9.78
N VAL A 73 7.44 -4.46 9.42
CA VAL A 73 6.32 -5.13 10.11
C VAL A 73 6.34 -6.65 9.92
N LEU A 74 6.78 -7.12 8.76
CA LEU A 74 6.86 -8.56 8.46
C LEU A 74 8.12 -9.25 8.99
N ARG A 75 9.13 -8.50 9.51
CA ARG A 75 10.35 -9.08 10.12
C ARG A 75 10.08 -10.00 11.32
N PRO A 76 9.22 -9.63 12.29
CA PRO A 76 8.84 -10.54 13.36
C PRO A 76 8.06 -11.74 12.80
N GLY A 77 8.34 -12.95 13.27
CA GLY A 77 7.68 -14.18 12.81
C GLY A 77 6.15 -14.24 13.02
N ASN A 78 5.57 -13.26 13.70
CA ASN A 78 4.12 -13.12 13.92
C ASN A 78 3.70 -11.64 13.82
N PRO A 79 3.53 -11.09 12.60
CA PRO A 79 3.20 -9.69 12.41
C PRO A 79 1.80 -9.37 12.94
N ALA A 80 1.67 -8.26 13.69
CA ALA A 80 0.39 -7.79 14.21
C ALA A 80 -0.37 -6.97 13.15
N TYR A 81 -1.68 -7.11 13.08
CA TYR A 81 -2.52 -6.32 12.15
C TYR A 81 -2.50 -4.82 12.44
N THR A 82 -2.19 -4.41 13.67
CA THR A 82 -1.96 -3.00 14.02
C THR A 82 -0.84 -2.36 13.21
N GLY A 83 0.13 -3.17 12.72
CA GLY A 83 1.17 -2.71 11.82
C GLY A 83 0.63 -2.08 10.53
N ALA A 84 -0.53 -2.54 10.03
CA ALA A 84 -1.15 -1.96 8.84
C ALA A 84 -1.57 -0.49 9.05
N LEU A 85 -2.04 -0.14 10.26
CA LEU A 85 -2.40 1.24 10.59
C LEU A 85 -1.16 2.15 10.61
N PHE A 86 -0.06 1.68 11.21
CA PHE A 86 1.19 2.45 11.23
C PHE A 86 1.74 2.67 9.82
N ILE A 87 1.69 1.65 8.96
CA ILE A 87 2.10 1.77 7.56
C ILE A 87 1.20 2.80 6.84
N ALA A 88 -0.12 2.72 7.02
CA ALA A 88 -1.07 3.64 6.40
C ALA A 88 -0.79 5.10 6.77
N VAL A 89 -0.58 5.38 8.05
CA VAL A 89 -0.26 6.72 8.55
C VAL A 89 1.10 7.19 8.02
N ALA A 90 2.13 6.34 8.05
CA ALA A 90 3.46 6.68 7.54
C ALA A 90 3.42 6.98 6.03
N VAL A 91 2.67 6.19 5.25
CA VAL A 91 2.50 6.39 3.80
C VAL A 91 1.73 7.68 3.52
N TRP A 92 0.65 7.95 4.25
CA TRP A 92 -0.14 9.16 4.11
C TRP A 92 0.70 10.42 4.35
N PHE A 93 1.46 10.46 5.45
CA PHE A 93 2.38 11.56 5.75
C PHE A 93 3.53 11.64 4.73
N GLY A 94 4.13 10.51 4.40
CA GLY A 94 5.23 10.44 3.43
C GLY A 94 4.83 10.96 2.05
N TYR A 95 3.64 10.58 1.57
CA TYR A 95 3.06 11.09 0.34
C TYR A 95 2.89 12.62 0.37
N SER A 96 2.23 13.13 1.41
CA SER A 96 1.91 14.55 1.52
C SER A 96 3.17 15.42 1.66
N LEU A 97 4.12 14.96 2.49
CA LEU A 97 5.38 15.65 2.71
C LEU A 97 6.24 15.70 1.44
N SER A 98 6.40 14.56 0.76
CA SER A 98 7.22 14.48 -0.44
C SER A 98 6.65 15.27 -1.62
N ALA A 99 5.32 15.23 -1.79
CA ALA A 99 4.65 16.05 -2.80
C ALA A 99 4.76 17.55 -2.48
N GLY A 100 4.67 17.92 -1.20
CA GLY A 100 4.88 19.29 -0.75
C GLY A 100 6.29 19.80 -1.02
N ILE A 101 7.31 19.00 -0.70
CA ILE A 101 8.72 19.32 -1.00
C ILE A 101 8.94 19.46 -2.50
N ALA A 102 8.42 18.51 -3.30
CA ALA A 102 8.53 18.57 -4.75
C ALA A 102 7.81 19.79 -5.33
N GLY A 103 6.67 20.18 -4.75
CA GLY A 103 5.95 21.40 -5.11
C GLY A 103 6.74 22.67 -4.81
N ALA A 104 7.37 22.74 -3.65
CA ALA A 104 8.25 23.86 -3.28
C ALA A 104 9.43 24.02 -4.24
N VAL A 105 10.05 22.89 -4.62
CA VAL A 105 11.16 22.88 -5.58
C VAL A 105 10.70 23.27 -6.98
N ALA A 106 9.55 22.76 -7.43
CA ALA A 106 9.05 23.02 -8.78
C ALA A 106 8.56 24.48 -8.97
N SER A 107 8.06 25.12 -7.90
CA SER A 107 7.59 26.50 -7.93
C SER A 107 8.62 27.52 -7.46
N GLU A 108 9.77 27.08 -6.97
CA GLU A 108 10.78 27.92 -6.29
C GLU A 108 10.20 28.71 -5.09
N ASP A 109 9.06 28.25 -4.55
CA ASP A 109 8.33 28.91 -3.47
C ASP A 109 7.93 27.89 -2.37
N VAL A 110 8.49 28.07 -1.18
CA VAL A 110 8.22 27.25 0.00
C VAL A 110 6.73 27.36 0.43
N ALA A 111 6.11 28.53 0.28
CA ALA A 111 4.72 28.72 0.65
C ALA A 111 3.78 27.90 -0.22
N VAL A 112 4.08 27.77 -1.51
CA VAL A 112 3.34 26.88 -2.44
C VAL A 112 3.48 25.44 -2.02
N GLY A 113 4.69 24.98 -1.69
CA GLY A 113 4.93 23.62 -1.20
C GLY A 113 4.19 23.30 0.10
N LEU A 114 4.21 24.22 1.07
CA LEU A 114 3.47 24.06 2.33
C LEU A 114 1.95 24.02 2.11
N SER A 115 1.44 24.88 1.22
CA SER A 115 0.01 24.90 0.88
C SER A 115 -0.42 23.59 0.21
N LEU A 116 0.40 23.05 -0.69
CA LEU A 116 0.16 21.75 -1.33
C LEU A 116 0.16 20.61 -0.30
N MET A 117 1.17 20.57 0.58
CA MET A 117 1.26 19.58 1.66
C MET A 117 0.01 19.61 2.55
N ALA A 118 -0.43 20.80 3.00
CA ALA A 118 -1.62 20.95 3.83
C ALA A 118 -2.89 20.48 3.11
N ARG A 119 -3.03 20.82 1.82
CA ARG A 119 -4.16 20.37 1.00
C ARG A 119 -4.19 18.84 0.83
N LEU A 120 -3.04 18.19 0.63
CA LEU A 120 -2.93 16.74 0.51
C LEU A 120 -3.18 16.03 1.84
N LEU A 121 -2.77 16.62 2.97
CA LEU A 121 -3.04 16.07 4.30
C LEU A 121 -4.54 16.08 4.64
N ILE A 122 -5.26 17.16 4.29
CA ILE A 122 -6.67 17.30 4.65
C ILE A 122 -7.58 16.82 3.51
N GLY A 123 -7.07 16.84 2.29
CA GLY A 123 -7.82 16.51 1.08
C GLY A 123 -8.10 15.01 0.90
N TRP A 124 -9.01 14.72 -0.01
CA TRP A 124 -9.39 13.35 -0.37
C TRP A 124 -8.21 12.53 -0.92
N GLN A 125 -7.23 13.18 -1.56
CA GLN A 125 -6.06 12.53 -2.16
C GLN A 125 -5.23 11.78 -1.11
N GLY A 126 -4.90 12.45 -0.01
CA GLY A 126 -4.18 11.83 1.10
C GLY A 126 -4.98 10.71 1.75
N GLY A 127 -6.30 10.91 1.92
CA GLY A 127 -7.20 9.88 2.43
C GLY A 127 -7.20 8.61 1.58
N VAL A 128 -7.29 8.76 0.25
CA VAL A 128 -7.23 7.64 -0.71
C VAL A 128 -5.91 6.87 -0.57
N VAL A 129 -4.78 7.57 -0.55
CA VAL A 129 -3.45 6.95 -0.40
C VAL A 129 -3.33 6.20 0.93
N GLY A 130 -3.80 6.81 2.02
CA GLY A 130 -3.80 6.18 3.35
C GLY A 130 -4.66 4.92 3.41
N VAL A 131 -5.89 4.96 2.87
CA VAL A 131 -6.79 3.80 2.83
C VAL A 131 -6.23 2.70 1.92
N ALA A 132 -5.72 3.04 0.74
CA ALA A 132 -5.08 2.06 -0.15
C ALA A 132 -3.89 1.37 0.53
N ALA A 133 -3.06 2.13 1.26
CA ALA A 133 -1.94 1.57 2.03
C ALA A 133 -2.41 0.66 3.17
N ALA A 134 -3.48 1.04 3.88
CA ALA A 134 -4.06 0.22 4.95
C ALA A 134 -4.54 -1.13 4.41
N VAL A 135 -5.31 -1.13 3.32
CA VAL A 135 -5.84 -2.35 2.69
C VAL A 135 -4.70 -3.24 2.19
N ALA A 136 -3.75 -2.67 1.46
CA ALA A 136 -2.61 -3.42 0.93
C ALA A 136 -1.73 -4.00 2.04
N ALA A 137 -1.44 -3.24 3.10
CA ALA A 137 -0.66 -3.70 4.24
C ALA A 137 -1.40 -4.78 5.04
N TRP A 138 -2.71 -4.65 5.21
CA TRP A 138 -3.54 -5.68 5.82
C TRP A 138 -3.48 -6.98 5.03
N CYS A 139 -3.59 -6.90 3.68
CA CYS A 139 -3.43 -8.05 2.79
C CYS A 139 -2.02 -8.67 2.90
N ALA A 140 -0.96 -7.87 2.99
CA ALA A 140 0.41 -8.37 3.16
C ALA A 140 0.56 -9.20 4.44
N ILE A 141 0.03 -8.68 5.56
CA ILE A 141 0.03 -9.37 6.85
C ILE A 141 -0.80 -10.66 6.77
N ALA A 142 -1.99 -10.60 6.14
CA ALA A 142 -2.85 -11.75 5.96
C ALA A 142 -2.17 -12.86 5.14
N LEU A 143 -1.51 -12.52 4.03
CA LEU A 143 -0.77 -13.48 3.19
C LEU A 143 0.33 -14.24 3.95
N VAL A 144 1.02 -13.56 4.86
CA VAL A 144 2.09 -14.18 5.66
C VAL A 144 1.51 -14.99 6.83
N ARG A 145 0.40 -14.54 7.43
CA ARG A 145 -0.23 -15.23 8.57
C ARG A 145 -1.11 -16.41 8.18
N THR A 146 -1.83 -16.30 7.07
CA THR A 146 -2.69 -17.39 6.59
C THR A 146 -1.84 -18.48 5.96
N ARG A 147 -1.70 -19.58 6.68
CA ARG A 147 -1.22 -20.83 6.11
C ARG A 147 -2.37 -21.40 5.26
N ALA A 148 -2.46 -20.96 4.02
CA ALA A 148 -3.43 -21.52 3.08
C ALA A 148 -3.09 -22.99 2.84
N GLY A 149 -3.78 -23.91 3.51
CA GLY A 149 -3.78 -25.30 3.14
C GLY A 149 -4.35 -25.41 1.71
N ARG A 150 -3.67 -26.16 0.83
CA ARG A 150 -4.22 -26.49 -0.48
C ARG A 150 -5.62 -27.10 -0.31
N PRO A 151 -6.68 -26.57 -0.95
CA PRO A 151 -7.98 -27.20 -0.93
C PRO A 151 -7.82 -28.63 -1.44
N ARG A 152 -8.16 -29.61 -0.62
CA ARG A 152 -8.22 -31.02 -1.05
C ARG A 152 -9.58 -31.26 -1.65
N TRP A 153 -9.60 -31.66 -2.90
CA TRP A 153 -10.85 -32.09 -3.53
C TRP A 153 -11.25 -33.46 -2.98
N PRO A 154 -12.55 -33.77 -2.82
CA PRO A 154 -13.03 -35.04 -2.27
C PRO A 154 -12.49 -36.30 -2.96
N TRP A 155 -12.07 -36.17 -4.23
CA TRP A 155 -11.52 -37.26 -5.03
C TRP A 155 -9.99 -37.47 -4.90
N GLU A 156 -9.25 -36.53 -4.32
CA GLU A 156 -7.79 -36.66 -4.13
C GLU A 156 -7.41 -37.69 -3.02
N GLY A 157 -8.38 -38.13 -2.20
CA GLY A 157 -8.17 -39.09 -1.13
C GLY A 157 -8.49 -40.55 -1.49
N GLN A 158 -8.91 -40.84 -2.73
CA GLN A 158 -9.37 -42.20 -3.12
C GLN A 158 -8.34 -43.01 -3.90
N GLY A 159 -7.10 -42.53 -4.06
CA GLY A 159 -6.05 -43.16 -4.85
C GLY A 159 -5.07 -44.06 -4.07
N ASP A 160 -5.14 -44.10 -2.74
CA ASP A 160 -4.18 -44.82 -1.89
C ASP A 160 -4.83 -46.00 -1.13
N ALA A 161 -5.77 -46.70 -1.75
CA ALA A 161 -6.33 -47.97 -1.23
C ALA A 161 -5.94 -49.18 -2.07
#